data_9204a5f64897d6c525fb651e174097a4
#
_entry.id   9204a5f64897d6c525fb651e174097a4
#
_cell.length_a   1.000
_cell.length_b   1.000
_cell.length_c   1.000
_cell.angle_alpha   90.00
_cell.angle_beta   90.00
_cell.angle_gamma   90.00
#
_symmetry.space_group_name_H-M   'P 1'
#
loop_
_entity.id
_entity.type
_entity.pdbx_description
1 polymer ?
#
loop_
_entity_poly.entity_id
_entity_poly.type
_entity_poly.pdbx_seq_one_letter_code
_entity_poly.pdbx_strand_id
1 'polypeptide(L)'
;MSTLVTKQAPNFSATAVMEDGSFKEVSLSDYKGQNVLLYFYPLDFTFVCPSEIIAFHKKVGEFKERNTQLLGVSIDSQFSHFAWRNTKVEDGGIGQIDYPLIADVTKNIARDFGVLFNESVALRGMFLIDKEGIVRHSTINDLPLGRNVDEALRMIDAWQFHEANGEVCPANWKKGEEAMKPTAEGVASVSYTHLRAHETDSY
;
A
#
# COMPACT_ATOMS: atom_id res chain seq x y z
N MET A 1 -2.48 -1.37 -20.62
CA MET A 1 -1.30 -1.61 -19.76
C MET A 1 -1.33 -3.04 -19.22
N SER A 2 -0.20 -3.71 -19.11
CA SER A 2 -0.10 -5.02 -18.43
C SER A 2 0.05 -4.79 -16.94
N THR A 3 -0.53 -5.68 -16.11
CA THR A 3 -0.34 -5.63 -14.65
C THR A 3 1.14 -5.65 -14.26
N LEU A 4 1.49 -4.97 -13.17
CA LEU A 4 2.82 -5.03 -12.56
C LEU A 4 2.99 -6.21 -11.59
N VAL A 5 1.90 -6.85 -11.16
CA VAL A 5 1.96 -7.99 -10.25
C VAL A 5 2.83 -9.10 -10.87
N THR A 6 3.72 -9.67 -10.07
CA THR A 6 4.78 -10.64 -10.42
C THR A 6 5.98 -10.07 -11.17
N LYS A 7 6.04 -8.75 -11.38
CA LYS A 7 7.16 -8.10 -12.08
C LYS A 7 7.96 -7.22 -11.12
N GLN A 8 9.19 -6.90 -11.54
CA GLN A 8 10.01 -5.90 -10.87
C GLN A 8 9.28 -4.56 -10.86
N ALA A 9 9.14 -3.94 -9.69
CA ALA A 9 8.58 -2.62 -9.54
C ALA A 9 9.45 -1.59 -10.31
N PRO A 10 8.84 -0.63 -11.01
CA PRO A 10 9.59 0.48 -11.61
C PRO A 10 10.40 1.21 -10.54
N ASN A 11 11.71 1.30 -10.75
CA ASN A 11 12.55 2.07 -9.83
C ASN A 11 12.38 3.57 -10.12
N PHE A 12 12.46 4.37 -9.07
CA PHE A 12 12.41 5.83 -9.15
C PHE A 12 13.38 6.47 -8.15
N SER A 13 13.69 7.73 -8.38
CA SER A 13 14.32 8.62 -7.42
C SER A 13 13.59 9.96 -7.47
N ALA A 14 13.16 10.48 -6.32
CA ALA A 14 12.44 11.74 -6.22
C ALA A 14 12.61 12.36 -4.83
N THR A 15 12.41 13.67 -4.74
CA THR A 15 12.40 14.36 -3.45
C THR A 15 11.17 13.97 -2.63
N ALA A 16 11.37 13.66 -1.37
CA ALA A 16 10.31 13.40 -0.40
C ALA A 16 10.37 14.36 0.78
N VAL A 17 9.23 14.56 1.44
CA VAL A 17 9.14 15.13 2.79
C VAL A 17 9.19 13.97 3.76
N MET A 18 10.22 13.95 4.60
CA MET A 18 10.46 12.87 5.57
C MET A 18 9.62 13.06 6.84
N GLU A 19 9.67 12.08 7.74
CA GLU A 19 8.94 12.08 9.02
C GLU A 19 9.29 13.26 9.91
N ASP A 20 10.52 13.75 9.86
CA ASP A 20 11.00 14.93 10.60
C ASP A 20 10.72 16.26 9.89
N GLY A 21 10.08 16.21 8.71
CA GLY A 21 9.81 17.38 7.86
C GLY A 21 10.98 17.81 6.97
N SER A 22 12.12 17.14 7.01
CA SER A 22 13.24 17.41 6.10
C SER A 22 12.93 16.97 4.67
N PHE A 23 13.62 17.57 3.71
CA PHE A 23 13.59 17.16 2.31
C PHE A 23 14.75 16.25 2.00
N LYS A 24 14.48 15.08 1.45
CA LYS A 24 15.49 14.11 1.07
C LYS A 24 15.15 13.48 -0.27
N GLU A 25 16.17 13.18 -1.07
CA GLU A 25 15.98 12.31 -2.23
C GLU A 25 15.84 10.86 -1.76
N VAL A 26 14.80 10.19 -2.23
CA VAL A 26 14.41 8.83 -1.89
C VAL A 26 14.28 8.03 -3.16
N SER A 27 14.91 6.86 -3.19
CA SER A 27 14.80 5.88 -4.28
C SER A 27 14.11 4.63 -3.78
N LEU A 28 13.31 3.97 -4.63
CA LEU A 28 12.71 2.68 -4.26
C LEU A 28 13.78 1.64 -3.88
N SER A 29 14.94 1.70 -4.54
CA SER A 29 16.07 0.82 -4.25
C SER A 29 16.68 0.97 -2.86
N ASP A 30 16.43 2.08 -2.15
CA ASP A 30 16.92 2.30 -0.79
C ASP A 30 16.25 1.35 0.22
N TYR A 31 15.12 0.76 -0.15
CA TYR A 31 14.32 -0.13 0.69
C TYR A 31 14.52 -1.63 0.37
N LYS A 32 15.57 -2.00 -0.38
CA LYS A 32 15.89 -3.42 -0.62
C LYS A 32 16.10 -4.18 0.69
N GLY A 33 15.52 -5.39 0.77
CA GLY A 33 15.55 -6.23 1.97
C GLY A 33 14.39 -5.99 2.93
N GLN A 34 13.49 -5.06 2.60
CA GLN A 34 12.28 -4.76 3.35
C GLN A 34 11.10 -4.66 2.38
N ASN A 35 9.90 -4.97 2.86
CA ASN A 35 8.71 -4.74 2.06
C ASN A 35 8.40 -3.25 1.96
N VAL A 36 7.79 -2.84 0.85
CA VAL A 36 7.29 -1.48 0.65
C VAL A 36 5.81 -1.52 0.32
N LEU A 37 5.01 -0.75 1.03
CA LEU A 37 3.67 -0.38 0.60
C LEU A 37 3.72 1.01 -0.01
N LEU A 38 3.74 1.06 -1.34
CA LEU A 38 3.71 2.29 -2.11
C LEU A 38 2.27 2.61 -2.47
N TYR A 39 1.77 3.79 -2.09
CA TYR A 39 0.43 4.20 -2.47
C TYR A 39 0.42 5.59 -3.11
N PHE A 40 -0.42 5.75 -4.12
CA PHE A 40 -0.63 7.00 -4.84
C PHE A 40 -1.93 7.65 -4.40
N TYR A 41 -1.96 8.96 -4.35
CA TYR A 41 -3.18 9.75 -4.15
C TYR A 41 -3.20 10.94 -5.11
N PRO A 42 -4.39 11.45 -5.49
CA PRO A 42 -4.52 12.46 -6.54
C PRO A 42 -3.77 13.77 -6.28
N LEU A 43 -4.13 14.47 -5.19
CA LEU A 43 -3.63 15.82 -4.89
C LEU A 43 -3.69 16.11 -3.38
N ASP A 44 -2.77 16.96 -2.94
CA ASP A 44 -2.81 17.62 -1.62
C ASP A 44 -4.04 18.51 -1.50
N PHE A 45 -4.44 18.83 -0.28
CA PHE A 45 -5.53 19.75 0.06
C PHE A 45 -6.87 19.42 -0.62
N THR A 46 -7.18 18.12 -0.77
CA THR A 46 -8.45 17.62 -1.34
C THR A 46 -9.31 16.92 -0.29
N PHE A 47 -10.31 16.11 -0.70
CA PHE A 47 -11.39 15.66 0.19
C PHE A 47 -11.18 14.25 0.76
N VAL A 48 -10.90 13.26 -0.08
CA VAL A 48 -10.70 11.86 0.34
C VAL A 48 -9.26 11.62 0.80
N CYS A 49 -8.29 12.29 0.17
CA CYS A 49 -6.86 12.04 0.40
C CYS A 49 -6.42 12.19 1.86
N PRO A 50 -6.84 13.24 2.61
CA PRO A 50 -6.44 13.36 4.01
C PRO A 50 -6.95 12.19 4.87
N SER A 51 -8.15 11.68 4.59
CA SER A 51 -8.70 10.55 5.34
C SER A 51 -7.87 9.27 5.16
N GLU A 52 -7.37 9.00 3.94
CA GLU A 52 -6.50 7.86 3.67
C GLU A 52 -5.14 8.02 4.34
N ILE A 53 -4.49 9.18 4.16
CA ILE A 53 -3.16 9.49 4.72
C ILE A 53 -3.16 9.34 6.24
N ILE A 54 -4.18 9.90 6.91
CA ILE A 54 -4.34 9.79 8.36
C ILE A 54 -4.65 8.34 8.78
N ALA A 55 -5.44 7.59 8.00
CA ALA A 55 -5.71 6.20 8.30
C ALA A 55 -4.44 5.34 8.20
N PHE A 56 -3.60 5.54 7.19
CA PHE A 56 -2.28 4.91 7.08
C PHE A 56 -1.36 5.32 8.23
N HIS A 57 -1.32 6.61 8.59
CA HIS A 57 -0.51 7.11 9.71
C HIS A 57 -0.88 6.42 11.03
N LYS A 58 -2.17 6.30 11.32
CA LYS A 58 -2.65 5.62 12.55
C LYS A 58 -2.19 4.18 12.66
N LYS A 59 -1.86 3.54 11.55
CA LYS A 59 -1.40 2.15 11.47
C LYS A 59 0.09 1.99 11.13
N VAL A 60 0.85 3.08 11.13
CA VAL A 60 2.28 3.03 10.77
C VAL A 60 3.09 2.06 11.63
N GLY A 61 2.75 1.94 12.92
CA GLY A 61 3.34 0.95 13.83
C GLY A 61 3.13 -0.49 13.35
N GLU A 62 1.89 -0.82 12.91
CA GLU A 62 1.54 -2.14 12.40
C GLU A 62 2.30 -2.49 11.10
N PHE A 63 2.56 -1.49 10.23
CA PHE A 63 3.42 -1.67 9.05
C PHE A 63 4.88 -1.92 9.45
N LYS A 64 5.41 -1.16 10.40
CA LYS A 64 6.78 -1.32 10.91
C LYS A 64 6.99 -2.70 11.55
N GLU A 65 6.05 -3.19 12.33
CA GLU A 65 6.06 -4.55 12.91
C GLU A 65 6.16 -5.66 11.85
N ARG A 66 5.65 -5.39 10.64
CA ARG A 66 5.71 -6.29 9.48
C ARG A 66 6.91 -6.03 8.57
N ASN A 67 7.93 -5.32 9.05
CA ASN A 67 9.08 -4.90 8.26
C ASN A 67 8.66 -4.30 6.90
N THR A 68 7.67 -3.42 6.92
CA THR A 68 7.10 -2.79 5.72
C THR A 68 7.21 -1.28 5.81
N GLN A 69 7.91 -0.67 4.85
CA GLN A 69 7.96 0.79 4.70
C GLN A 69 6.72 1.28 3.97
N LEU A 70 6.08 2.30 4.54
CA LEU A 70 4.96 2.99 3.92
C LEU A 70 5.48 4.23 3.17
N LEU A 71 5.07 4.39 1.92
CA LEU A 71 5.44 5.53 1.06
C LEU A 71 4.19 6.09 0.38
N GLY A 72 3.90 7.37 0.59
CA GLY A 72 2.83 8.09 -0.12
C GLY A 72 3.40 8.88 -1.30
N VAL A 73 2.68 8.91 -2.42
CA VAL A 73 3.11 9.61 -3.65
C VAL A 73 1.94 10.42 -4.21
N SER A 74 2.17 11.68 -4.55
CA SER A 74 1.29 12.44 -5.44
C SER A 74 2.11 13.28 -6.42
N ILE A 75 1.40 13.91 -7.35
CA ILE A 75 2.02 14.79 -8.37
C ILE A 75 2.38 16.17 -7.82
N ASP A 76 2.08 16.45 -6.55
CA ASP A 76 2.41 17.71 -5.89
C ASP A 76 3.91 17.82 -5.59
N SER A 77 4.34 19.03 -5.30
CA SER A 77 5.71 19.31 -4.91
C SER A 77 5.96 19.01 -3.42
N GLN A 78 7.24 18.80 -3.06
CA GLN A 78 7.65 18.69 -1.66
C GLN A 78 7.24 19.89 -0.80
N PHE A 79 7.11 21.07 -1.40
CA PHE A 79 6.67 22.27 -0.70
C PHE A 79 5.19 22.22 -0.35
N SER A 80 4.35 21.69 -1.24
CA SER A 80 2.94 21.42 -0.99
C SER A 80 2.78 20.38 0.13
N HIS A 81 3.45 19.25 0.02
CA HIS A 81 3.44 18.20 1.06
C HIS A 81 3.86 18.75 2.42
N PHE A 82 4.93 19.55 2.47
CA PHE A 82 5.41 20.18 3.70
C PHE A 82 4.38 21.15 4.29
N ALA A 83 3.78 21.98 3.46
CA ALA A 83 2.73 22.90 3.91
C ALA A 83 1.51 22.14 4.45
N TRP A 84 1.06 21.09 3.74
CA TRP A 84 -0.11 20.30 4.13
C TRP A 84 0.13 19.51 5.42
N ARG A 85 1.31 18.97 5.60
CA ARG A 85 1.76 18.33 6.83
C ARG A 85 1.78 19.27 8.03
N ASN A 86 2.10 20.55 7.82
CA ASN A 86 2.11 21.58 8.86
C ASN A 86 0.74 22.25 9.08
N THR A 87 -0.25 21.92 8.28
CA THR A 87 -1.63 22.34 8.48
C THR A 87 -2.32 21.37 9.43
N LYS A 88 -3.07 21.91 10.39
CA LYS A 88 -3.81 21.09 11.35
C LYS A 88 -4.92 20.30 10.67
N VAL A 89 -5.25 19.11 11.21
CA VAL A 89 -6.31 18.25 10.68
C VAL A 89 -7.67 18.97 10.69
N GLU A 90 -7.97 19.75 11.73
CA GLU A 90 -9.19 20.56 11.85
C GLU A 90 -9.30 21.66 10.78
N ASP A 91 -8.18 22.08 10.21
CA ASP A 91 -8.08 23.07 9.14
C ASP A 91 -7.92 22.44 7.74
N GLY A 92 -8.20 21.14 7.60
CA GLY A 92 -8.08 20.39 6.33
C GLY A 92 -6.67 19.89 6.02
N GLY A 93 -5.75 19.95 6.98
CA GLY A 93 -4.41 19.39 6.87
C GLY A 93 -4.35 17.89 7.18
N ILE A 94 -3.15 17.32 7.11
CA ILE A 94 -2.89 15.93 7.49
C ILE A 94 -2.14 15.81 8.82
N GLY A 95 -1.64 16.93 9.35
CA GLY A 95 -0.83 16.93 10.56
C GLY A 95 0.52 16.23 10.36
N GLN A 96 1.23 16.03 11.47
CA GLN A 96 2.53 15.35 11.44
C GLN A 96 2.31 13.84 11.22
N ILE A 97 2.76 13.33 10.08
CA ILE A 97 2.68 11.90 9.72
C ILE A 97 4.07 11.27 9.81
N ASP A 98 4.15 9.97 10.15
CA ASP A 98 5.38 9.25 10.47
C ASP A 98 5.87 8.35 9.31
N TYR A 99 5.74 8.84 8.08
CA TYR A 99 6.26 8.21 6.87
C TYR A 99 6.45 9.24 5.74
N PRO A 100 7.32 8.95 4.75
CA PRO A 100 7.64 9.89 3.67
C PRO A 100 6.47 10.14 2.71
N LEU A 101 6.35 11.41 2.24
CA LEU A 101 5.54 11.78 1.08
C LEU A 101 6.46 12.19 -0.07
N ILE A 102 6.34 11.49 -1.19
CA ILE A 102 7.17 11.61 -2.38
C ILE A 102 6.52 12.56 -3.38
N ALA A 103 7.28 13.53 -3.87
CA ALA A 103 6.85 14.54 -4.83
C ALA A 103 7.11 14.06 -6.27
N ASP A 104 6.09 13.50 -6.93
CA ASP A 104 6.15 13.10 -8.34
C ASP A 104 5.74 14.23 -9.29
N VAL A 105 6.40 15.39 -9.19
CA VAL A 105 6.08 16.60 -9.98
C VAL A 105 6.16 16.34 -11.49
N THR A 106 7.03 15.44 -11.91
CA THR A 106 7.18 15.04 -13.32
C THR A 106 6.12 14.05 -13.80
N LYS A 107 5.36 13.47 -12.86
CA LYS A 107 4.34 12.43 -13.09
C LYS A 107 4.90 11.12 -13.68
N ASN A 108 6.22 10.96 -13.65
CA ASN A 108 6.85 9.78 -14.21
C ASN A 108 6.60 8.55 -13.34
N ILE A 109 6.62 8.69 -12.00
CA ILE A 109 6.36 7.58 -11.10
C ILE A 109 4.92 7.08 -11.28
N ALA A 110 3.94 7.97 -11.28
CA ALA A 110 2.54 7.61 -11.52
C ALA A 110 2.33 6.99 -12.91
N ARG A 111 3.06 7.46 -13.94
CA ARG A 111 3.00 6.89 -15.30
C ARG A 111 3.57 5.48 -15.32
N ASP A 112 4.74 5.26 -14.74
CA ASP A 112 5.45 3.97 -14.76
C ASP A 112 4.69 2.91 -13.96
N PHE A 113 4.03 3.31 -12.87
CA PHE A 113 3.13 2.43 -12.10
C PHE A 113 1.74 2.26 -12.74
N GLY A 114 1.47 2.96 -13.86
CA GLY A 114 0.22 2.81 -14.61
C GLY A 114 -1.01 3.42 -13.94
N VAL A 115 -0.81 4.39 -13.05
CA VAL A 115 -1.89 5.06 -12.31
C VAL A 115 -2.10 6.52 -12.69
N LEU A 116 -1.34 7.05 -13.65
CA LEU A 116 -1.54 8.41 -14.13
C LEU A 116 -2.84 8.51 -14.94
N PHE A 117 -3.76 9.35 -14.48
CA PHE A 117 -5.06 9.56 -15.10
C PHE A 117 -5.09 10.88 -15.87
N ASN A 118 -5.44 10.80 -17.17
CA ASN A 118 -5.58 11.95 -18.08
C ASN A 118 -4.37 12.90 -18.06
N GLU A 119 -3.15 12.39 -17.94
CA GLU A 119 -1.91 13.18 -17.83
C GLU A 119 -1.96 14.27 -16.73
N SER A 120 -2.85 14.13 -15.77
CA SER A 120 -3.15 15.14 -14.77
C SER A 120 -2.80 14.70 -13.35
N VAL A 121 -3.48 13.71 -12.79
CA VAL A 121 -3.36 13.26 -11.41
C VAL A 121 -3.16 11.75 -11.32
N ALA A 122 -2.72 11.25 -10.18
CA ALA A 122 -2.69 9.82 -9.94
C ALA A 122 -4.08 9.31 -9.50
N LEU A 123 -4.47 8.13 -10.01
CA LEU A 123 -5.53 7.32 -9.40
C LEU A 123 -5.07 6.84 -8.00
N ARG A 124 -6.02 6.31 -7.20
CA ARG A 124 -5.69 5.76 -5.88
C ARG A 124 -5.09 4.36 -6.02
N GLY A 125 -3.88 4.31 -6.58
CA GLY A 125 -3.10 3.07 -6.70
C GLY A 125 -2.42 2.71 -5.38
N MET A 126 -2.31 1.41 -5.11
CA MET A 126 -1.57 0.87 -3.98
C MET A 126 -0.85 -0.41 -4.42
N PHE A 127 0.41 -0.55 -4.07
CA PHE A 127 1.26 -1.65 -4.50
C PHE A 127 2.04 -2.19 -3.30
N LEU A 128 1.90 -3.49 -3.03
CA LEU A 128 2.79 -4.21 -2.13
C LEU A 128 3.99 -4.71 -2.94
N ILE A 129 5.16 -4.25 -2.57
CA ILE A 129 6.44 -4.60 -3.18
C ILE A 129 7.24 -5.37 -2.14
N ASP A 130 7.73 -6.55 -2.50
CA ASP A 130 8.49 -7.38 -1.58
C ASP A 130 9.97 -6.93 -1.44
N LYS A 131 10.70 -7.61 -0.57
CA LYS A 131 12.11 -7.32 -0.26
C LYS A 131 13.07 -7.48 -1.45
N GLU A 132 12.67 -8.22 -2.49
CA GLU A 132 13.38 -8.35 -3.76
C GLU A 132 12.98 -7.27 -4.77
N GLY A 133 11.97 -6.45 -4.47
CA GLY A 133 11.46 -5.40 -5.33
C GLY A 133 10.38 -5.88 -6.32
N ILE A 134 9.80 -7.05 -6.11
CA ILE A 134 8.73 -7.59 -6.96
C ILE A 134 7.37 -7.13 -6.43
N VAL A 135 6.49 -6.67 -7.31
CA VAL A 135 5.10 -6.33 -6.95
C VAL A 135 4.33 -7.61 -6.69
N ARG A 136 3.77 -7.76 -5.49
CA ARG A 136 3.01 -8.94 -5.07
C ARG A 136 1.51 -8.73 -5.03
N HIS A 137 1.08 -7.48 -4.79
CA HIS A 137 -0.32 -7.12 -4.78
C HIS A 137 -0.50 -5.71 -5.33
N SER A 138 -1.63 -5.43 -5.96
CA SER A 138 -2.02 -4.07 -6.35
C SER A 138 -3.53 -3.88 -6.27
N THR A 139 -3.93 -2.69 -5.85
CA THR A 139 -5.31 -2.21 -5.90
C THR A 139 -5.32 -0.82 -6.53
N ILE A 140 -6.22 -0.56 -7.45
CA ILE A 140 -6.37 0.75 -8.09
C ILE A 140 -7.85 1.14 -8.01
N ASN A 141 -8.14 2.17 -7.22
CA ASN A 141 -9.47 2.74 -7.10
C ASN A 141 -9.60 4.02 -7.92
N ASP A 142 -10.82 4.29 -8.37
CA ASP A 142 -11.19 5.58 -8.94
C ASP A 142 -11.12 6.69 -7.87
N LEU A 143 -11.08 7.94 -8.31
CA LEU A 143 -10.84 9.12 -7.49
C LEU A 143 -11.76 9.28 -6.26
N PRO A 144 -13.08 8.96 -6.32
CA PRO A 144 -13.99 9.09 -5.18
C PRO A 144 -13.91 7.96 -4.15
N LEU A 145 -13.15 6.89 -4.42
CA LEU A 145 -13.18 5.65 -3.63
C LEU A 145 -11.91 5.49 -2.79
N GLY A 146 -11.98 5.82 -1.49
CA GLY A 146 -10.90 5.57 -0.53
C GLY A 146 -10.60 4.07 -0.36
N ARG A 147 -9.34 3.77 0.01
CA ARG A 147 -8.85 2.39 0.18
C ARG A 147 -9.06 1.89 1.60
N ASN A 148 -9.12 0.58 1.73
CA ASN A 148 -9.16 -0.09 3.03
C ASN A 148 -7.73 -0.39 3.49
N VAL A 149 -7.29 0.22 4.60
CA VAL A 149 -5.92 0.06 5.15
C VAL A 149 -5.75 -1.33 5.79
N ASP A 150 -6.81 -1.90 6.37
CA ASP A 150 -6.76 -3.24 6.95
C ASP A 150 -6.54 -4.32 5.88
N GLU A 151 -7.08 -4.12 4.67
CA GLU A 151 -6.80 -5.00 3.54
C GLU A 151 -5.33 -4.95 3.12
N ALA A 152 -4.70 -3.77 3.19
CA ALA A 152 -3.25 -3.65 2.93
C ALA A 152 -2.44 -4.49 3.93
N LEU A 153 -2.75 -4.40 5.23
CA LEU A 153 -2.10 -5.19 6.28
C LEU A 153 -2.36 -6.69 6.10
N ARG A 154 -3.60 -7.06 5.76
CA ARG A 154 -3.98 -8.45 5.48
C ARG A 154 -3.16 -9.04 4.33
N MET A 155 -2.95 -8.28 3.25
CA MET A 155 -2.18 -8.74 2.10
C MET A 155 -0.68 -8.85 2.40
N ILE A 156 -0.14 -7.98 3.26
CA ILE A 156 1.24 -8.10 3.76
C ILE A 156 1.38 -9.39 4.58
N ASP A 157 0.46 -9.64 5.52
CA ASP A 157 0.46 -10.85 6.34
C ASP A 157 0.36 -12.11 5.47
N ALA A 158 -0.51 -12.12 4.46
CA ALA A 158 -0.69 -13.25 3.56
C ALA A 158 0.57 -13.51 2.71
N TRP A 159 1.21 -12.45 2.20
CA TRP A 159 2.45 -12.60 1.45
C TRP A 159 3.59 -13.12 2.33
N GLN A 160 3.78 -12.56 3.52
CA GLN A 160 4.83 -12.99 4.45
C GLN A 160 4.60 -14.43 4.93
N PHE A 161 3.35 -14.82 5.14
CA PHE A 161 3.00 -16.20 5.49
C PHE A 161 3.36 -17.18 4.38
N HIS A 162 2.99 -16.86 3.13
CA HIS A 162 3.34 -17.66 1.95
C HIS A 162 4.85 -17.78 1.80
N GLU A 163 5.58 -16.67 1.95
CA GLU A 163 7.04 -16.63 1.83
C GLU A 163 7.73 -17.52 2.87
N ALA A 164 7.21 -17.54 4.10
CA ALA A 164 7.79 -18.30 5.21
C ALA A 164 7.43 -19.78 5.15
N ASN A 165 6.24 -20.17 4.68
CA ASN A 165 5.69 -21.51 4.82
C ASN A 165 5.52 -22.25 3.46
N GLY A 166 5.52 -21.55 2.33
CA GLY A 166 5.24 -22.13 1.02
C GLY A 166 3.77 -22.53 0.82
N GLU A 167 2.90 -22.27 1.81
CA GLU A 167 1.47 -22.54 1.74
C GLU A 167 0.74 -21.38 1.07
N VAL A 168 -0.46 -21.62 0.57
CA VAL A 168 -1.29 -20.61 -0.09
C VAL A 168 -2.42 -20.16 0.81
N CYS A 169 -2.70 -18.86 0.78
CA CYS A 169 -3.74 -18.24 1.58
C CYS A 169 -5.07 -18.26 0.81
N PRO A 170 -6.12 -18.93 1.31
CA PRO A 170 -7.42 -18.96 0.66
C PRO A 170 -8.11 -17.58 0.67
N ALA A 171 -9.27 -17.48 0.02
CA ALA A 171 -10.07 -16.27 0.03
C ALA A 171 -10.38 -15.82 1.48
N ASN A 172 -10.30 -14.51 1.72
CA ASN A 172 -10.54 -13.88 3.03
C ASN A 172 -9.58 -14.28 4.16
N TRP A 173 -8.56 -15.06 3.89
CA TRP A 173 -7.59 -15.51 4.89
C TRP A 173 -7.04 -14.33 5.72
N LYS A 174 -6.94 -14.54 7.01
CA LYS A 174 -6.33 -13.62 7.97
C LYS A 174 -5.22 -14.33 8.74
N LYS A 175 -4.29 -13.56 9.27
CA LYS A 175 -3.20 -14.06 10.09
C LYS A 175 -3.73 -14.85 11.29
N GLY A 176 -3.26 -16.09 11.44
CA GLY A 176 -3.69 -17.04 12.46
C GLY A 176 -4.75 -18.02 12.01
N GLU A 177 -5.33 -17.84 10.82
CA GLU A 177 -6.24 -18.81 10.22
C GLU A 177 -5.48 -19.92 9.48
N GLU A 178 -6.16 -21.04 9.21
CA GLU A 178 -5.60 -22.17 8.49
C GLU A 178 -5.32 -21.79 7.03
N ALA A 179 -4.13 -22.10 6.54
CA ALA A 179 -3.75 -21.98 5.14
C ALA A 179 -3.72 -23.38 4.49
N MET A 180 -3.56 -23.43 3.18
CA MET A 180 -3.60 -24.71 2.48
C MET A 180 -2.29 -25.03 1.75
N LYS A 181 -1.90 -26.27 1.78
CA LYS A 181 -0.86 -26.78 0.88
C LYS A 181 -1.39 -26.77 -0.55
N PRO A 182 -0.56 -26.41 -1.55
CA PRO A 182 -0.98 -26.40 -2.96
C PRO A 182 -1.04 -27.83 -3.53
N THR A 183 -1.85 -28.71 -2.91
CA THR A 183 -2.10 -30.10 -3.30
C THR A 183 -3.60 -30.38 -3.29
N ALA A 184 -4.05 -31.44 -3.98
CA ALA A 184 -5.46 -31.81 -4.02
C ALA A 184 -6.03 -32.09 -2.62
N GLU A 185 -5.24 -32.76 -1.74
CA GLU A 185 -5.62 -33.06 -0.36
C GLU A 185 -5.69 -31.80 0.47
N GLY A 186 -4.74 -30.86 0.29
CA GLY A 186 -4.74 -29.58 1.00
C GLY A 186 -5.94 -28.71 0.63
N VAL A 187 -6.32 -28.68 -0.64
CA VAL A 187 -7.55 -28.00 -1.10
C VAL A 187 -8.80 -28.60 -0.47
N ALA A 188 -8.91 -29.94 -0.46
CA ALA A 188 -10.08 -30.64 0.09
C ALA A 188 -10.27 -30.35 1.58
N SER A 189 -9.18 -30.32 2.38
CA SER A 189 -9.26 -30.08 3.83
C SER A 189 -9.78 -28.68 4.16
N VAL A 190 -9.24 -27.64 3.53
CA VAL A 190 -9.57 -26.25 3.84
C VAL A 190 -10.90 -25.83 3.24
N SER A 191 -11.22 -26.24 2.01
CA SER A 191 -12.51 -25.96 1.37
C SER A 191 -13.67 -26.51 2.19
N TYR A 192 -13.52 -27.67 2.81
CA TYR A 192 -14.55 -28.28 3.65
C TYR A 192 -14.76 -27.52 4.97
N THR A 193 -13.69 -27.02 5.55
CA THR A 193 -13.75 -26.22 6.80
C THR A 193 -14.40 -24.86 6.56
N HIS A 194 -14.11 -24.20 5.46
CA HIS A 194 -14.70 -22.90 5.10
C HIS A 194 -16.20 -22.99 4.78
N LEU A 195 -16.65 -24.07 4.11
CA LEU A 195 -18.07 -24.27 3.83
C LEU A 195 -18.88 -24.49 5.12
N ARG A 196 -18.34 -25.22 6.12
CA ARG A 196 -19.01 -25.46 7.40
C ARG A 196 -19.11 -24.21 8.29
N ALA A 197 -18.11 -23.34 8.29
CA ALA A 197 -18.13 -22.11 9.08
C ALA A 197 -19.26 -21.16 8.66
N HIS A 198 -19.61 -21.12 7.35
CA HIS A 198 -20.72 -20.32 6.85
C HIS A 198 -22.11 -20.93 7.11
N GLU A 199 -22.22 -22.24 7.34
CA GLU A 199 -23.49 -22.88 7.68
C GLU A 199 -23.89 -22.67 9.15
N THR A 200 -22.94 -22.42 10.04
CA THR A 200 -23.21 -22.20 11.48
C THR A 200 -23.57 -20.77 11.84
N ASP A 201 -23.28 -19.78 11.00
CA ASP A 201 -23.64 -18.37 11.20
C ASP A 201 -25.07 -18.02 10.69
N SER A 202 -25.84 -19.00 10.24
CA SER A 202 -27.17 -18.81 9.66
C SER A 202 -28.32 -19.27 10.59
N TYR A 203 -28.09 -19.40 11.91
CA TYR A 203 -29.16 -19.73 12.90
C TYR A 203 -29.21 -18.72 14.03
#